data_d5fe4bd42d704de11cc48398c4d0a5a6
#
_entry.id   d5fe4bd42d704de11cc48398c4d0a5a6
#
_cell.length_a   1.000
_cell.length_b   1.000
_cell.length_c   1.000
_cell.angle_alpha   90.00
_cell.angle_beta   90.00
_cell.angle_gamma   90.00
#
_symmetry.space_group_name_H-M   'P 1'
#
loop_
_entity.id
_entity.type
_entity.pdbx_description
1 polymer ?
#
loop_
_entity_poly.entity_id
_entity_poly.type
_entity_poly.pdbx_seq_one_letter_code
_entity_poly.pdbx_strand_id
1 'polypeptide(L)'
;VDIGETLEGEGCLPSHFMMLNPQSYVPYAWTDANLMNTLNSKQSQKKRENHLCPLPFDLVKRVIERFSNEGEMIFEPFGGLMTVPYVALELGRQAYACELNPEYWAAGVDYLKKLERKLNTPTLFDLLQMTGDLQSVEMIAA
;
A
#
# COMPACT_ATOMS: atom_id res chain seq x y z
N VAL A 1 -7.53 -27.60 2.04
CA VAL A 1 -7.10 -27.05 3.33
C VAL A 1 -5.68 -27.51 3.60
N ASP A 2 -5.41 -28.80 3.57
CA ASP A 2 -4.09 -29.38 3.91
C ASP A 2 -2.95 -28.89 3.01
N ILE A 3 -3.20 -28.65 1.71
CA ILE A 3 -2.18 -28.14 0.78
C ILE A 3 -1.79 -26.69 1.13
N GLY A 4 -2.76 -25.87 1.47
CA GLY A 4 -2.52 -24.47 1.86
C GLY A 4 -1.69 -24.37 3.14
N GLU A 5 -2.03 -25.16 4.16
CA GLU A 5 -1.32 -25.22 5.43
C GLU A 5 0.12 -25.74 5.26
N THR A 6 0.32 -26.72 4.36
CA THR A 6 1.65 -27.23 4.03
C THR A 6 2.51 -26.16 3.37
N LEU A 7 1.99 -25.47 2.35
CA LEU A 7 2.71 -24.40 1.64
C LEU A 7 2.99 -23.17 2.53
N GLU A 8 2.10 -22.86 3.47
CA GLU A 8 2.32 -21.82 4.46
C GLU A 8 3.43 -22.22 5.43
N GLY A 9 3.42 -23.45 5.93
CA GLY A 9 4.46 -24.01 6.80
C GLY A 9 5.84 -24.06 6.14
N GLU A 10 5.90 -24.23 4.82
CA GLU A 10 7.13 -24.19 4.01
C GLU A 10 7.56 -22.75 3.64
N GLY A 11 6.80 -21.73 4.04
CA GLY A 11 7.07 -20.34 3.68
C GLY A 11 6.81 -20.01 2.20
N CYS A 12 6.10 -20.86 1.49
CA CYS A 12 5.77 -20.69 0.08
C CYS A 12 4.55 -19.79 -0.14
N LEU A 13 3.77 -19.50 0.91
CA LEU A 13 2.63 -18.60 0.87
C LEU A 13 2.81 -17.45 1.87
N PRO A 14 2.28 -16.26 1.57
CA PRO A 14 2.21 -15.17 2.53
C PRO A 14 1.46 -15.58 3.80
N SER A 15 1.93 -15.13 4.96
CA SER A 15 1.37 -15.45 6.28
C SER A 15 -0.14 -15.15 6.42
N HIS A 16 -0.66 -14.24 5.62
CA HIS A 16 -2.08 -13.85 5.60
C HIS A 16 -2.88 -14.48 4.46
N PHE A 17 -2.27 -15.33 3.63
CA PHE A 17 -2.95 -15.90 2.46
C PHE A 17 -4.26 -16.62 2.81
N MET A 18 -4.28 -17.41 3.87
CA MET A 18 -5.46 -18.15 4.33
C MET A 18 -6.37 -17.34 5.26
N MET A 19 -5.86 -16.27 5.86
CA MET A 19 -6.58 -15.48 6.86
C MET A 19 -7.37 -14.29 6.27
N LEU A 20 -7.10 -13.94 5.02
CA LEU A 20 -7.87 -12.89 4.34
C LEU A 20 -9.27 -13.39 4.02
N ASN A 21 -10.17 -13.12 4.94
CA ASN A 21 -11.59 -13.31 4.72
C ASN A 21 -12.01 -12.44 3.52
N PRO A 22 -12.60 -13.01 2.47
CA PRO A 22 -13.26 -12.16 1.48
C PRO A 22 -14.39 -11.44 2.21
N GLN A 23 -14.26 -10.13 2.35
CA GLN A 23 -15.29 -9.29 3.00
C GLN A 23 -16.54 -9.15 2.11
N SER A 24 -16.74 -10.07 1.19
CA SER A 24 -17.89 -10.14 0.31
C SER A 24 -18.69 -11.39 0.63
N TYR A 25 -20.01 -11.24 0.73
CA TYR A 25 -20.95 -12.37 0.87
C TYR A 25 -20.97 -13.29 -0.37
N VAL A 26 -20.34 -12.86 -1.46
CA VAL A 26 -20.24 -13.64 -2.69
C VAL A 26 -18.82 -14.19 -2.81
N PRO A 27 -18.62 -15.53 -2.78
CA PRO A 27 -17.28 -16.14 -2.76
C PRO A 27 -16.40 -15.81 -3.96
N TYR A 28 -17.00 -15.40 -5.08
CA TYR A 28 -16.31 -15.18 -6.37
C TYR A 28 -16.19 -13.70 -6.74
N ALA A 29 -16.77 -12.78 -5.95
CA ALA A 29 -16.78 -11.35 -6.28
C ALA A 29 -16.69 -10.49 -5.04
N TRP A 30 -15.83 -9.50 -5.07
CA TRP A 30 -15.74 -8.47 -4.04
C TRP A 30 -16.73 -7.35 -4.36
N THR A 31 -17.83 -7.31 -3.64
CA THR A 31 -18.90 -6.31 -3.83
C THR A 31 -18.77 -5.11 -2.93
N ASP A 32 -17.83 -5.14 -1.97
CA ASP A 32 -17.58 -4.14 -0.93
C ASP A 32 -16.37 -3.25 -1.25
N ALA A 33 -15.71 -3.42 -2.41
CA ALA A 33 -14.60 -2.57 -2.82
C ALA A 33 -15.10 -1.18 -3.26
N ASN A 34 -14.51 -0.13 -2.69
CA ASN A 34 -14.82 1.25 -3.09
C ASN A 34 -14.10 1.60 -4.40
N LEU A 35 -14.80 1.48 -5.52
CA LEU A 35 -14.26 1.75 -6.86
C LEU A 35 -13.91 3.22 -7.10
N MET A 36 -14.40 4.14 -6.27
CA MET A 36 -14.10 5.57 -6.38
C MET A 36 -12.83 5.97 -5.62
N ASN A 37 -12.30 5.10 -4.77
CA ASN A 37 -11.07 5.33 -4.03
C ASN A 37 -9.83 5.07 -4.91
N THR A 38 -9.43 6.06 -5.69
CA THR A 38 -8.36 5.97 -6.69
C THR A 38 -7.44 7.19 -6.66
N LEU A 39 -6.26 7.12 -7.30
CA LEU A 39 -5.38 8.28 -7.46
C LEU A 39 -5.98 9.40 -8.33
N ASN A 40 -6.94 9.10 -9.20
CA ASN A 40 -7.61 10.11 -10.03
C ASN A 40 -8.42 11.12 -9.22
N SER A 41 -8.96 10.75 -8.07
CA SER A 41 -9.67 11.68 -7.19
C SER A 41 -8.77 12.87 -6.77
N LYS A 42 -7.47 12.66 -6.76
CA LYS A 42 -6.45 13.68 -6.49
C LYS A 42 -6.02 14.46 -7.75
N GLN A 43 -6.22 13.90 -8.96
CA GLN A 43 -5.90 14.57 -10.24
C GLN A 43 -6.97 15.58 -10.65
N SER A 44 -8.25 15.29 -10.44
CA SER A 44 -9.36 16.20 -10.76
C SER A 44 -9.19 17.57 -10.11
N GLN A 45 -8.60 17.62 -8.92
CA GLN A 45 -8.30 18.88 -8.21
C GLN A 45 -7.18 19.70 -8.87
N LYS A 46 -6.36 19.08 -9.73
CA LYS A 46 -5.18 19.73 -10.35
C LYS A 46 -5.34 20.06 -11.84
N LYS A 47 -6.55 19.91 -12.43
CA LYS A 47 -6.83 20.13 -13.87
C LYS A 47 -5.89 19.36 -14.80
N ARG A 48 -5.39 18.19 -14.40
CA ARG A 48 -4.61 17.29 -15.24
C ARG A 48 -5.52 16.29 -15.94
N GLU A 49 -5.07 15.76 -17.06
CA GLU A 49 -5.79 14.73 -17.80
C GLU A 49 -6.00 13.50 -16.89
N ASN A 50 -7.24 13.04 -16.77
CA ASN A 50 -7.59 11.92 -15.91
C ASN A 50 -7.17 10.60 -16.58
N HIS A 51 -6.56 9.71 -15.82
CA HIS A 51 -6.32 8.35 -16.29
C HIS A 51 -7.67 7.65 -16.58
N LEU A 52 -7.75 7.00 -17.75
CA LEU A 52 -9.02 6.47 -18.26
C LEU A 52 -9.63 5.39 -17.36
N CYS A 53 -8.79 4.55 -16.74
CA CYS A 53 -9.19 3.44 -15.88
C CYS A 53 -8.30 3.38 -14.63
N PRO A 54 -8.56 4.21 -13.62
CA PRO A 54 -7.77 4.18 -12.40
C PRO A 54 -8.08 2.91 -11.59
N LEU A 55 -7.03 2.27 -11.11
CA LEU A 55 -7.15 1.07 -10.29
C LEU A 55 -7.58 1.46 -8.85
N PRO A 56 -8.65 0.84 -8.28
CA PRO A 56 -9.08 1.11 -6.92
C PRO A 56 -8.08 0.63 -5.87
N PHE A 57 -7.82 1.45 -4.85
CA PHE A 57 -6.91 1.10 -3.77
C PHE A 57 -7.32 -0.17 -3.01
N ASP A 58 -8.60 -0.32 -2.71
CA ASP A 58 -9.11 -1.48 -1.96
C ASP A 58 -8.82 -2.80 -2.66
N LEU A 59 -8.94 -2.82 -3.99
CA LEU A 59 -8.63 -4.01 -4.80
C LEU A 59 -7.13 -4.33 -4.73
N VAL A 60 -6.29 -3.33 -4.96
CA VAL A 60 -4.83 -3.49 -4.96
C VAL A 60 -4.34 -3.94 -3.59
N LYS A 61 -4.85 -3.32 -2.53
CA LYS A 61 -4.50 -3.67 -1.15
C LYS A 61 -4.77 -5.14 -0.87
N ARG A 62 -5.97 -5.63 -1.17
CA ARG A 62 -6.35 -7.03 -0.97
C ARG A 62 -5.46 -8.01 -1.72
N VAL A 63 -5.10 -7.68 -2.97
CA VAL A 63 -4.23 -8.53 -3.77
C VAL A 63 -2.82 -8.56 -3.17
N ILE A 64 -2.25 -7.40 -2.82
CA ILE A 64 -0.90 -7.33 -2.26
C ILE A 64 -0.82 -8.04 -0.91
N GLU A 65 -1.76 -7.79 0.01
CA GLU A 65 -1.79 -8.46 1.32
C GLU A 65 -1.93 -9.97 1.19
N ARG A 66 -2.68 -10.44 0.20
CA ARG A 66 -2.92 -11.87 -0.01
C ARG A 66 -1.74 -12.60 -0.64
N PHE A 67 -0.98 -11.95 -1.50
CA PHE A 67 0.02 -12.62 -2.34
C PHE A 67 1.45 -12.15 -2.07
N SER A 68 1.68 -11.37 -1.02
CA SER A 68 3.03 -10.96 -0.63
C SER A 68 3.16 -10.75 0.87
N ASN A 69 4.40 -10.88 1.37
CA ASN A 69 4.79 -10.51 2.73
C ASN A 69 5.42 -9.12 2.75
N GLU A 70 5.50 -8.51 3.95
CA GLU A 70 6.24 -7.26 4.14
C GLU A 70 7.72 -7.43 3.75
N GLY A 71 8.28 -6.40 3.13
CA GLY A 71 9.65 -6.40 2.63
C GLY A 71 9.82 -7.03 1.23
N GLU A 72 8.84 -7.78 0.72
CA GLU A 72 8.92 -8.39 -0.60
C GLU A 72 8.77 -7.37 -1.74
N MET A 73 9.28 -7.75 -2.91
CA MET A 73 9.26 -6.93 -4.13
C MET A 73 8.02 -7.19 -4.96
N ILE A 74 7.25 -6.14 -5.23
CA ILE A 74 6.11 -6.15 -6.16
C ILE A 74 6.56 -5.58 -7.50
N PHE A 75 6.31 -6.32 -8.58
CA PHE A 75 6.58 -5.86 -9.94
C PHE A 75 5.29 -5.54 -10.69
N GLU A 76 5.19 -4.31 -11.23
CA GLU A 76 4.05 -3.82 -12.02
C GLU A 76 4.53 -3.35 -13.40
N PRO A 77 4.29 -4.14 -14.46
CA PRO A 77 4.74 -3.78 -15.82
C PRO A 77 3.93 -2.66 -16.49
N PHE A 78 2.77 -2.30 -15.94
CA PHE A 78 1.83 -1.30 -16.49
C PHE A 78 1.45 -0.27 -15.43
N GLY A 79 2.43 0.46 -14.92
CA GLY A 79 2.33 1.27 -13.70
C GLY A 79 1.25 2.35 -13.70
N GLY A 80 0.92 2.93 -14.87
CA GLY A 80 -0.05 4.02 -14.97
C GLY A 80 0.29 5.17 -14.02
N LEU A 81 -0.62 5.49 -13.10
CA LEU A 81 -0.39 6.47 -12.03
C LEU A 81 0.37 5.92 -10.83
N MET A 82 0.96 4.73 -10.95
CA MET A 82 1.70 4.05 -9.89
C MET A 82 0.84 3.65 -8.69
N THR A 83 -0.42 3.22 -8.91
CA THR A 83 -1.31 2.79 -7.82
C THR A 83 -0.78 1.56 -7.11
N VAL A 84 -0.28 0.55 -7.85
CA VAL A 84 0.29 -0.67 -7.24
C VAL A 84 1.54 -0.35 -6.43
N PRO A 85 2.56 0.35 -6.97
CA PRO A 85 3.70 0.81 -6.17
C PRO A 85 3.30 1.65 -4.94
N TYR A 86 2.31 2.53 -5.09
CA TYR A 86 1.85 3.37 -3.99
C TYR A 86 1.31 2.52 -2.83
N VAL A 87 0.42 1.57 -3.11
CA VAL A 87 -0.16 0.69 -2.09
C VAL A 87 0.89 -0.29 -1.54
N ALA A 88 1.79 -0.80 -2.38
CA ALA A 88 2.89 -1.65 -1.93
C ALA A 88 3.75 -0.96 -0.87
N LEU A 89 4.15 0.29 -1.10
CA LEU A 89 4.92 1.09 -0.14
C LEU A 89 4.12 1.39 1.15
N GLU A 90 2.81 1.70 1.04
CA GLU A 90 1.96 1.89 2.23
C GLU A 90 1.89 0.63 3.11
N LEU A 91 1.99 -0.54 2.48
CA LEU A 91 1.95 -1.83 3.16
C LEU A 91 3.33 -2.39 3.54
N GLY A 92 4.39 -1.60 3.44
CA GLY A 92 5.74 -2.03 3.80
C GLY A 92 6.41 -2.99 2.81
N ARG A 93 5.90 -3.05 1.56
CA ARG A 93 6.53 -3.80 0.46
C ARG A 93 7.43 -2.88 -0.34
N GLN A 94 8.36 -3.47 -1.11
CA GLN A 94 9.12 -2.77 -2.13
C GLN A 94 8.34 -2.82 -3.46
N ALA A 95 8.61 -1.88 -4.38
CA ALA A 95 7.95 -1.90 -5.68
C ALA A 95 8.87 -1.48 -6.81
N TYR A 96 8.70 -2.14 -7.95
CA TYR A 96 9.31 -1.77 -9.21
C TYR A 96 8.22 -1.72 -10.29
N ALA A 97 8.14 -0.62 -11.05
CA ALA A 97 7.12 -0.46 -12.07
C ALA A 97 7.67 0.15 -13.36
N CYS A 98 7.01 -0.19 -14.46
CA CYS A 98 7.26 0.39 -15.78
C CYS A 98 6.01 1.16 -16.23
N GLU A 99 6.21 2.32 -16.88
CA GLU A 99 5.16 3.08 -17.52
C GLU A 99 5.70 3.74 -18.79
N LEU A 100 4.99 3.58 -19.90
CA LEU A 100 5.39 4.11 -21.20
C LEU A 100 4.97 5.56 -21.42
N ASN A 101 3.86 5.97 -20.81
CA ASN A 101 3.39 7.35 -20.90
C ASN A 101 4.17 8.24 -19.93
N PRO A 102 4.98 9.20 -20.44
CA PRO A 102 5.83 10.04 -19.61
C PRO A 102 5.04 10.94 -18.65
N GLU A 103 3.81 11.33 -19.00
CA GLU A 103 2.97 12.16 -18.15
C GLU A 103 2.41 11.36 -16.98
N TYR A 104 1.97 10.12 -17.21
CA TYR A 104 1.54 9.22 -16.14
C TYR A 104 2.71 8.83 -15.24
N TRP A 105 3.85 8.51 -15.82
CA TRP A 105 5.07 8.23 -15.07
C TRP A 105 5.45 9.40 -14.16
N ALA A 106 5.51 10.63 -14.68
CA ALA A 106 5.85 11.81 -13.89
C ALA A 106 4.83 12.10 -12.77
N ALA A 107 3.54 11.93 -13.07
CA ALA A 107 2.49 12.08 -12.06
C ALA A 107 2.59 11.00 -10.97
N GLY A 108 2.83 9.76 -11.35
CA GLY A 108 3.01 8.63 -10.44
C GLY A 108 4.21 8.84 -9.52
N VAL A 109 5.36 9.23 -10.07
CA VAL A 109 6.57 9.56 -9.28
C VAL A 109 6.30 10.70 -8.27
N ASP A 110 5.53 11.73 -8.65
CA ASP A 110 5.12 12.78 -7.71
C ASP A 110 4.26 12.25 -6.55
N TYR A 111 3.35 11.30 -6.83
CA TYR A 111 2.57 10.64 -5.78
C TYR A 111 3.44 9.80 -4.85
N LEU A 112 4.37 9.01 -5.39
CA LEU A 112 5.28 8.18 -4.60
C LEU A 112 6.19 9.03 -3.70
N LYS A 113 6.76 10.12 -4.21
CA LYS A 113 7.56 11.06 -3.41
C LYS A 113 6.77 11.69 -2.26
N LYS A 114 5.48 11.99 -2.47
CA LYS A 114 4.61 12.52 -1.40
C LYS A 114 4.30 11.45 -0.36
N LEU A 115 4.07 10.23 -0.78
CA LEU A 115 3.87 9.11 0.12
C LEU A 115 5.11 8.87 0.96
N GLU A 116 6.29 8.80 0.35
CA GLU A 116 7.56 8.62 1.04
C GLU A 116 7.78 9.69 2.12
N ARG A 117 7.55 10.96 1.79
CA ARG A 117 7.63 12.05 2.78
C ARG A 117 6.65 11.84 3.93
N LYS A 118 5.40 11.42 3.63
CA LYS A 118 4.38 11.15 4.65
C LYS A 118 4.81 10.01 5.57
N LEU A 119 5.34 8.92 5.02
CA LEU A 119 5.78 7.76 5.79
C LEU A 119 7.02 8.06 6.65
N ASN A 120 7.91 8.93 6.17
CA ASN A 120 9.13 9.33 6.89
C ASN A 120 8.94 10.53 7.82
N THR A 121 7.76 11.14 7.87
CA THR A 121 7.47 12.26 8.77
C THR A 121 6.83 11.72 10.04
N PRO A 122 7.48 11.92 11.21
CA PRO A 122 6.90 11.47 12.48
C PRO A 122 5.56 12.16 12.74
N THR A 123 4.62 11.40 13.27
CA THR A 123 3.32 11.92 13.68
C THR A 123 3.46 12.73 14.98
N LEU A 124 2.44 13.53 15.32
CA LEU A 124 2.41 14.22 16.61
C LEU A 124 2.52 13.24 17.80
N PHE A 125 1.93 12.05 17.67
CA PHE A 125 2.01 11.01 18.71
C PHE A 125 3.41 10.45 18.85
N ASP A 126 4.12 10.22 17.75
CA ASP A 126 5.51 9.76 17.77
C ASP A 126 6.40 10.80 18.47
N LEU A 127 6.20 12.08 18.16
CA LEU A 127 6.93 13.19 18.80
C LEU A 127 6.61 13.29 20.29
N LEU A 128 5.36 13.10 20.70
CA LEU A 128 4.95 13.12 22.11
C LEU A 128 5.55 11.93 22.88
N GLN A 129 5.63 10.76 22.29
CA GLN A 129 6.29 9.61 22.89
C GLN A 129 7.78 9.85 23.06
N MET A 130 8.46 10.38 22.05
CA MET A 130 9.89 10.72 22.12
C MET A 130 10.18 11.77 23.21
N THR A 131 9.31 12.77 23.37
CA THR A 131 9.47 13.79 24.43
C THR A 131 9.10 13.25 25.82
N GLY A 132 8.14 12.35 25.93
CA GLY A 132 7.77 11.68 27.17
C GLY A 132 8.88 10.77 27.70
N ASP A 133 9.53 10.03 26.82
CA ASP A 133 10.68 9.18 27.17
C ASP A 133 11.89 10.01 27.66
N LEU A 134 12.13 11.21 27.11
CA LEU A 134 13.18 12.11 27.57
C LEU A 134 12.91 12.63 28.99
N GLN A 135 11.67 12.97 29.32
CA GLN A 135 11.31 13.42 30.68
C GLN A 135 11.43 12.29 31.73
N SER A 136 11.15 11.04 31.34
CA SER A 136 11.34 9.90 32.23
C SER A 136 12.81 9.59 32.52
N VAL A 137 13.70 9.86 31.57
CA VAL A 137 15.16 9.68 31.76
C VAL A 137 15.74 10.77 32.67
N GLU A 138 15.28 12.02 32.59
CA GLU A 138 15.71 13.10 33.50
C GLU A 138 15.22 12.89 34.95
N MET A 139 14.04 12.30 35.14
CA MET A 139 13.54 11.96 36.49
C MET A 139 14.29 10.81 37.18
N ILE A 140 14.97 9.95 36.44
CA ILE A 140 15.75 8.83 36.99
C ILE A 140 17.21 9.30 37.35
N ALA A 141 17.64 10.39 36.77
CA ALA A 141 19.02 10.94 36.96
C ALA A 141 19.10 12.00 38.06
N ALA A 142 18.01 12.33 38.71
CA ALA A 142 17.93 13.27 39.85
C ALA A 142 17.66 12.53 41.18
#